data_0ce3b45f96c039d9002529e4978e9330
#
_entry.id   0ce3b45f96c039d9002529e4978e9330
#
_cell.length_a   1.000
_cell.length_b   1.000
_cell.length_c   1.000
_cell.angle_alpha   90.00
_cell.angle_beta   90.00
_cell.angle_gamma   90.00
#
_symmetry.space_group_name_H-M   'P 1'
#
loop_
_entity.id
_entity.type
_entity.pdbx_description
1 polymer ?
#
loop_
_entity_poly.entity_id
_entity_poly.type
_entity_poly.pdbx_seq_one_letter_code
_entity_poly.pdbx_strand_id
1 'polypeptide(L)'
;AAPKPGQVFVVGCSTSEVIGSLIGTAGSMEAAQSIFAALLKVTSKHGLYLAVQCCEHLNRSLVTEAEAAEKYCWEEVAVKPVAHAGGSLAQVAYNSFRQAIVVEKISAHLGLDIGQTLIGMHLRRVVVPVRLSQKEIGAAVLTAARTRPPYVGGERAVY
;
A
#
# COMPACT_ATOMS: atom_id res chain seq x y z
N ALA A 1 -16.38 7.97 -4.22
CA ALA A 1 -16.61 7.12 -5.39
C ALA A 1 -16.05 5.73 -5.10
N ALA A 2 -16.73 4.69 -5.57
CA ALA A 2 -16.25 3.31 -5.46
C ALA A 2 -14.94 3.13 -6.27
N PRO A 3 -14.05 2.23 -5.85
CA PRO A 3 -12.86 1.90 -6.62
C PRO A 3 -13.25 1.28 -7.97
N LYS A 4 -12.43 1.50 -8.99
CA LYS A 4 -12.64 0.94 -10.34
C LYS A 4 -11.62 -0.15 -10.61
N PRO A 5 -11.99 -1.23 -11.34
CA PRO A 5 -11.04 -2.24 -11.77
C PRO A 5 -9.81 -1.63 -12.46
N GLY A 6 -8.66 -2.21 -12.20
CA GLY A 6 -7.39 -1.73 -12.72
C GLY A 6 -6.77 -0.56 -11.97
N GLN A 7 -7.41 -0.02 -10.94
CA GLN A 7 -6.78 0.97 -10.06
C GLN A 7 -5.79 0.32 -9.10
N VAL A 8 -4.87 1.13 -8.58
CA VAL A 8 -3.81 0.70 -7.64
C VAL A 8 -4.20 1.06 -6.23
N PHE A 9 -4.12 0.08 -5.34
CA PHE A 9 -4.31 0.21 -3.90
C PHE A 9 -2.97 -0.01 -3.19
N VAL A 10 -2.46 1.04 -2.55
CA VAL A 10 -1.22 0.96 -1.77
C VAL A 10 -1.51 0.71 -0.30
N VAL A 11 -0.73 -0.16 0.31
CA VAL A 11 -0.80 -0.47 1.74
C VAL A 11 0.56 -0.33 2.39
N GLY A 12 0.64 0.47 3.43
CA GLY A 12 1.73 0.46 4.39
C GLY A 12 1.27 -0.21 5.69
N CYS A 13 2.12 -1.01 6.30
CA CYS A 13 1.77 -1.72 7.53
C CYS A 13 2.96 -1.91 8.46
N SER A 14 2.76 -1.55 9.72
CA SER A 14 3.63 -1.95 10.81
C SER A 14 2.97 -3.10 11.60
N THR A 15 3.45 -4.31 11.40
CA THR A 15 2.99 -5.45 12.19
C THR A 15 3.40 -5.34 13.66
N SER A 16 4.46 -4.59 13.98
CA SER A 16 4.81 -4.25 15.36
C SER A 16 3.69 -3.46 16.04
N GLU A 17 3.18 -2.41 15.40
CA GLU A 17 2.05 -1.63 15.90
C GLU A 17 0.79 -2.48 16.04
N VAL A 18 0.54 -3.40 15.12
CA VAL A 18 -0.62 -4.30 15.18
C VAL A 18 -0.62 -5.14 16.47
N ILE A 19 0.55 -5.62 16.89
CA ILE A 19 0.69 -6.41 18.13
C ILE A 19 0.95 -5.56 19.38
N GLY A 20 0.87 -4.24 19.29
CA GLY A 20 1.04 -3.31 20.41
C GLY A 20 2.48 -3.00 20.79
N SER A 21 3.43 -3.18 19.86
CA SER A 21 4.83 -2.81 20.01
C SER A 21 5.16 -1.58 19.15
N LEU A 22 6.23 -0.85 19.50
CA LEU A 22 6.67 0.28 18.68
C LEU A 22 7.04 -0.16 17.25
N ILE A 23 6.79 0.72 16.30
CA ILE A 23 7.08 0.49 14.88
C ILE A 23 8.53 -0.01 14.68
N GLY A 24 8.68 -1.07 13.89
CA GLY A 24 9.98 -1.63 13.54
C GLY A 24 10.69 -2.46 14.62
N THR A 25 10.09 -2.65 15.80
CA THR A 25 10.77 -3.33 16.95
C THR A 25 10.40 -4.79 17.11
N ALA A 26 9.22 -5.24 16.66
CA ALA A 26 8.73 -6.60 16.86
C ALA A 26 7.80 -7.03 15.72
N GLY A 27 8.36 -7.36 14.58
CA GLY A 27 7.57 -7.83 13.43
C GLY A 27 6.83 -9.14 13.73
N SER A 28 5.61 -9.28 13.18
CA SER A 28 4.81 -10.50 13.27
C SER A 28 4.49 -11.05 11.88
N MET A 29 5.05 -12.21 11.56
CA MET A 29 4.77 -12.90 10.29
C MET A 29 3.33 -13.44 10.24
N GLU A 30 2.78 -13.88 11.36
CA GLU A 30 1.41 -14.36 11.46
C GLU A 30 0.41 -13.24 11.18
N ALA A 31 0.59 -12.07 11.80
CA ALA A 31 -0.21 -10.88 11.53
C ALA A 31 -0.08 -10.45 10.05
N ALA A 32 1.14 -10.45 9.52
CA ALA A 32 1.40 -10.12 8.12
C ALA A 32 0.67 -11.06 7.16
N GLN A 33 0.71 -12.37 7.38
CA GLN A 33 0.03 -13.36 6.55
C GLN A 33 -1.48 -13.17 6.56
N SER A 34 -2.07 -12.97 7.75
CA SER A 34 -3.51 -12.74 7.90
C SER A 34 -3.98 -11.45 7.21
N ILE A 35 -3.23 -10.36 7.39
CA ILE A 35 -3.51 -9.07 6.75
C ILE A 35 -3.38 -9.20 5.23
N PHE A 36 -2.29 -9.79 4.74
CA PHE A 36 -2.05 -9.95 3.31
C PHE A 36 -3.14 -10.78 2.63
N ALA A 37 -3.54 -11.90 3.24
CA ALA A 37 -4.61 -12.76 2.70
C ALA A 37 -5.94 -11.99 2.57
N ALA A 38 -6.29 -11.18 3.58
CA ALA A 38 -7.48 -10.35 3.54
C ALA A 38 -7.40 -9.26 2.45
N LEU A 39 -6.25 -8.58 2.35
CA LEU A 39 -6.01 -7.56 1.32
C LEU A 39 -6.10 -8.17 -0.09
N LEU A 40 -5.42 -9.28 -0.33
CA LEU A 40 -5.41 -9.95 -1.64
C LEU A 40 -6.82 -10.40 -2.05
N LYS A 41 -7.59 -10.97 -1.12
CA LYS A 41 -8.98 -11.37 -1.36
C LYS A 41 -9.84 -10.18 -1.80
N VAL A 42 -9.73 -9.05 -1.12
CA VAL A 42 -10.54 -7.86 -1.43
C VAL A 42 -10.09 -7.21 -2.73
N THR A 43 -8.79 -7.03 -2.93
CA THR A 43 -8.27 -6.39 -4.15
C THR A 43 -8.58 -7.23 -5.38
N SER A 44 -8.41 -8.55 -5.32
CA SER A 44 -8.79 -9.45 -6.42
C SER A 44 -10.28 -9.39 -6.75
N LYS A 45 -11.15 -9.40 -5.74
CA LYS A 45 -12.61 -9.26 -5.93
C LYS A 45 -13.00 -7.98 -6.68
N HIS A 46 -12.27 -6.89 -6.45
CA HIS A 46 -12.55 -5.60 -7.08
C HIS A 46 -11.68 -5.29 -8.30
N GLY A 47 -10.84 -6.24 -8.73
CA GLY A 47 -9.94 -6.06 -9.86
C GLY A 47 -8.90 -4.96 -9.65
N LEU A 48 -8.43 -4.78 -8.40
CA LEU A 48 -7.42 -3.78 -8.04
C LEU A 48 -6.04 -4.41 -8.03
N TYR A 49 -5.04 -3.63 -8.43
CA TYR A 49 -3.64 -3.98 -8.20
C TYR A 49 -3.24 -3.60 -6.77
N LEU A 50 -2.65 -4.54 -6.04
CA LEU A 50 -2.13 -4.31 -4.70
C LEU A 50 -0.64 -3.96 -4.78
N ALA A 51 -0.25 -2.88 -4.08
CA ALA A 51 1.14 -2.51 -3.86
C ALA A 51 1.40 -2.41 -2.36
N VAL A 52 2.43 -3.09 -1.87
CA VAL A 52 2.79 -3.15 -0.45
C VAL A 52 4.09 -2.38 -0.21
N GLN A 53 4.03 -1.35 0.63
CA GLN A 53 5.17 -0.53 0.97
C GLN A 53 6.20 -1.30 1.80
N CYS A 54 7.47 -1.19 1.41
CA CYS A 54 8.62 -1.56 2.23
C CYS A 54 8.96 -0.48 3.26
N CYS A 55 9.78 -0.81 4.25
CA CYS A 55 10.30 0.15 5.22
C CYS A 55 11.39 1.05 4.61
N GLU A 56 11.86 2.01 5.41
CA GLU A 56 12.91 2.97 5.03
C GLU A 56 14.24 2.30 4.66
N HIS A 57 14.56 1.12 5.19
CA HIS A 57 15.76 0.38 4.82
C HIS A 57 15.79 -0.03 3.33
N LEU A 58 14.63 -0.13 2.69
CA LEU A 58 14.48 -0.29 1.25
C LEU A 58 13.92 0.98 0.58
N ASN A 59 14.24 2.15 1.15
CA ASN A 59 13.82 3.47 0.63
C ASN A 59 12.32 3.56 0.34
N ARG A 60 11.48 2.84 1.10
CA ARG A 60 10.03 2.76 0.91
C ARG A 60 9.61 2.36 -0.49
N SER A 61 10.41 1.53 -1.16
CA SER A 61 10.03 0.84 -2.40
C SER A 61 8.77 -0.02 -2.19
N LEU A 62 8.18 -0.51 -3.24
CA LEU A 62 6.89 -1.19 -3.16
C LEU A 62 6.94 -2.55 -3.84
N VAL A 63 6.39 -3.55 -3.16
CA VAL A 63 6.17 -4.89 -3.73
C VAL A 63 4.83 -4.89 -4.46
N THR A 64 4.84 -5.33 -5.70
CA THR A 64 3.63 -5.48 -6.52
C THR A 64 3.80 -6.63 -7.52
N GLU A 65 2.81 -6.88 -8.36
CA GLU A 65 2.95 -7.85 -9.46
C GLU A 65 3.43 -7.17 -10.75
N ALA A 66 4.19 -7.91 -11.56
CA ALA A 66 4.75 -7.46 -12.82
C ALA A 66 3.68 -6.85 -13.75
N GLU A 67 2.49 -7.43 -13.81
CA GLU A 67 1.36 -6.91 -14.61
C GLU A 67 1.01 -5.45 -14.27
N ALA A 68 1.04 -5.09 -12.99
CA ALA A 68 0.78 -3.72 -12.57
C ALA A 68 1.90 -2.78 -13.03
N ALA A 69 3.16 -3.22 -12.92
CA ALA A 69 4.30 -2.42 -13.34
C ALA A 69 4.32 -2.21 -14.86
N GLU A 70 4.03 -3.23 -15.64
CA GLU A 70 3.88 -3.12 -17.10
C GLU A 70 2.79 -2.12 -17.47
N LYS A 71 1.61 -2.26 -16.86
CA LYS A 71 0.47 -1.38 -17.13
C LYS A 71 0.74 0.08 -16.83
N TYR A 72 1.46 0.36 -15.74
CA TYR A 72 1.72 1.72 -15.28
C TYR A 72 3.12 2.22 -15.61
N CYS A 73 3.92 1.43 -16.34
CA CYS A 73 5.29 1.76 -16.74
C CYS A 73 6.18 2.10 -15.54
N TRP A 74 6.09 1.30 -14.46
CA TRP A 74 6.96 1.47 -13.30
C TRP A 74 8.30 0.76 -13.51
N GLU A 75 9.35 1.40 -13.01
CA GLU A 75 10.70 0.85 -13.07
C GLU A 75 10.94 -0.17 -11.96
N GLU A 76 11.33 -1.38 -12.34
CA GLU A 76 11.70 -2.44 -11.41
C GLU A 76 13.08 -2.15 -10.79
N VAL A 77 13.23 -2.46 -9.51
CA VAL A 77 14.49 -2.38 -8.78
C VAL A 77 14.90 -3.75 -8.24
N ALA A 78 16.20 -4.04 -8.30
CA ALA A 78 16.77 -5.33 -7.92
C ALA A 78 16.99 -5.42 -6.40
N VAL A 79 15.90 -5.61 -5.66
CA VAL A 79 15.94 -5.83 -4.20
C VAL A 79 14.87 -6.83 -3.80
N LYS A 80 15.14 -7.59 -2.74
CA LYS A 80 14.19 -8.53 -2.14
C LYS A 80 13.90 -8.13 -0.69
N PRO A 81 12.63 -7.87 -0.32
CA PRO A 81 12.28 -7.56 1.06
C PRO A 81 12.41 -8.79 1.96
N VAL A 82 12.94 -8.55 3.14
CA VAL A 82 13.05 -9.51 4.24
C VAL A 82 12.51 -8.87 5.52
N ALA A 83 12.26 -9.67 6.57
CA ALA A 83 11.66 -9.18 7.81
C ALA A 83 12.39 -7.96 8.42
N HIS A 84 13.72 -7.95 8.35
CA HIS A 84 14.56 -6.88 8.90
C HIS A 84 14.86 -5.73 7.92
N ALA A 85 14.53 -5.91 6.64
CA ALA A 85 14.69 -4.89 5.61
C ALA A 85 13.54 -5.03 4.60
N GLY A 86 12.55 -4.16 4.71
CA GLY A 86 11.28 -4.19 3.97
C GLY A 86 10.06 -4.40 4.86
N GLY A 87 10.21 -5.19 5.90
CA GLY A 87 9.14 -5.50 6.87
C GLY A 87 8.34 -6.76 6.53
N SER A 88 7.65 -7.28 7.55
CA SER A 88 6.94 -8.56 7.46
C SER A 88 5.88 -8.60 6.37
N LEU A 89 5.07 -7.54 6.22
CA LEU A 89 4.02 -7.52 5.20
C LEU A 89 4.61 -7.51 3.78
N ALA A 90 5.67 -6.73 3.54
CA ALA A 90 6.34 -6.68 2.25
C ALA A 90 7.01 -8.03 1.90
N GLN A 91 7.61 -8.70 2.87
CA GLN A 91 8.16 -10.03 2.68
C GLN A 91 7.08 -11.06 2.33
N VAL A 92 5.94 -11.03 3.04
CA VAL A 92 4.80 -11.92 2.73
C VAL A 92 4.28 -11.65 1.34
N ALA A 93 4.09 -10.39 0.96
CA ALA A 93 3.62 -10.00 -0.37
C ALA A 93 4.57 -10.52 -1.47
N TYR A 94 5.88 -10.31 -1.30
CA TYR A 94 6.88 -10.75 -2.27
C TYR A 94 6.89 -12.28 -2.46
N ASN A 95 6.72 -13.03 -1.37
CA ASN A 95 6.70 -14.49 -1.44
C ASN A 95 5.35 -15.07 -1.91
N SER A 96 4.29 -14.29 -1.91
CA SER A 96 2.91 -14.75 -2.17
C SER A 96 2.36 -14.31 -3.53
N PHE A 97 2.80 -13.19 -4.07
CA PHE A 97 2.43 -12.78 -5.43
C PHE A 97 2.96 -13.76 -6.47
N ARG A 98 2.20 -13.95 -7.52
CA ARG A 98 2.58 -14.91 -8.59
C ARG A 98 3.82 -14.46 -9.36
N GLN A 99 3.93 -13.17 -9.65
CA GLN A 99 5.05 -12.54 -10.34
C GLN A 99 5.45 -11.29 -9.55
N ALA A 100 5.97 -11.52 -8.33
CA ALA A 100 6.39 -10.45 -7.44
C ALA A 100 7.60 -9.70 -7.99
N ILE A 101 7.50 -8.39 -8.03
CA ILE A 101 8.61 -7.48 -8.30
C ILE A 101 8.62 -6.36 -7.27
N VAL A 102 9.71 -5.63 -7.20
CA VAL A 102 9.82 -4.41 -6.40
C VAL A 102 10.01 -3.23 -7.33
N VAL A 103 9.27 -2.15 -7.08
CA VAL A 103 9.37 -0.90 -7.84
C VAL A 103 9.73 0.26 -6.93
N GLU A 104 10.44 1.26 -7.47
CA GLU A 104 10.89 2.40 -6.66
C GLU A 104 9.72 3.33 -6.30
N LYS A 105 8.85 3.62 -7.26
CA LYS A 105 7.80 4.65 -7.16
C LYS A 105 6.51 4.21 -7.82
N ILE A 106 5.39 4.66 -7.24
CA ILE A 106 4.06 4.48 -7.83
C ILE A 106 3.23 5.76 -7.68
N SER A 107 2.08 5.79 -8.37
CA SER A 107 1.04 6.81 -8.18
C SER A 107 -0.30 6.11 -7.94
N ALA A 108 -0.53 5.66 -6.69
CA ALA A 108 -1.69 4.88 -6.32
C ALA A 108 -2.99 5.72 -6.26
N HIS A 109 -4.11 5.07 -6.49
CA HIS A 109 -5.46 5.66 -6.50
C HIS A 109 -6.11 5.63 -5.12
N LEU A 110 -5.77 4.63 -4.32
CA LEU A 110 -6.32 4.34 -3.00
C LEU A 110 -5.17 3.97 -2.07
N GLY A 111 -5.36 4.19 -0.78
CA GLY A 111 -4.35 3.81 0.21
C GLY A 111 -4.94 3.45 1.56
N LEU A 112 -4.28 2.51 2.22
CA LEU A 112 -4.52 2.13 3.61
C LEU A 112 -3.19 2.11 4.35
N ASP A 113 -3.13 2.87 5.43
CA ASP A 113 -2.01 2.88 6.36
C ASP A 113 -2.42 2.19 7.65
N ILE A 114 -1.68 1.16 8.04
CA ILE A 114 -1.87 0.35 9.23
C ILE A 114 -0.68 0.60 10.16
N GLY A 115 -0.85 1.45 11.17
CA GLY A 115 0.20 1.77 12.13
C GLY A 115 1.07 2.97 11.76
N GLN A 116 0.49 3.96 11.09
CA GLN A 116 1.12 5.25 10.81
C GLN A 116 2.48 5.17 10.09
N THR A 117 2.57 4.29 9.09
CA THR A 117 3.79 4.07 8.30
C THR A 117 4.06 5.19 7.28
N LEU A 118 3.08 6.07 7.06
CA LEU A 118 3.11 7.17 6.09
C LEU A 118 3.19 6.70 4.64
N ILE A 119 2.04 6.64 3.97
CA ILE A 119 1.91 6.21 2.57
C ILE A 119 1.68 7.36 1.58
N GLY A 120 1.64 8.60 2.08
CA GLY A 120 1.24 9.77 1.28
C GLY A 120 2.08 9.98 0.02
N MET A 121 3.39 9.67 0.07
CA MET A 121 4.31 9.78 -1.06
C MET A 121 3.95 8.86 -2.23
N HIS A 122 3.15 7.83 -2.00
CA HIS A 122 2.75 6.86 -3.02
C HIS A 122 1.40 7.16 -3.66
N LEU A 123 0.68 8.16 -3.15
CA LEU A 123 -0.65 8.52 -3.64
C LEU A 123 -0.57 9.63 -4.69
N ARG A 124 -1.37 9.48 -5.76
CA ARG A 124 -1.53 10.56 -6.76
C ARG A 124 -2.31 11.73 -6.20
N ARG A 125 -2.10 12.92 -6.72
CA ARG A 125 -2.89 14.11 -6.38
C ARG A 125 -4.31 13.99 -6.93
N VAL A 126 -5.29 14.44 -6.23
CA VAL A 126 -5.37 15.02 -4.89
C VAL A 126 -5.82 13.95 -3.91
N VAL A 127 -5.12 13.81 -2.80
CA VAL A 127 -5.47 12.85 -1.74
C VAL A 127 -6.65 13.37 -0.92
N VAL A 128 -7.62 12.50 -0.68
CA VAL A 128 -8.81 12.79 0.12
C VAL A 128 -8.95 11.72 1.20
N PRO A 129 -9.08 12.09 2.48
CA PRO A 129 -9.24 11.12 3.55
C PRO A 129 -10.57 10.36 3.44
N VAL A 130 -10.52 9.08 3.76
CA VAL A 130 -11.70 8.22 3.88
C VAL A 130 -11.94 7.94 5.35
N ARG A 131 -13.15 8.23 5.83
CA ARG A 131 -13.53 7.96 7.22
C ARG A 131 -14.01 6.52 7.35
N LEU A 132 -13.18 5.70 8.00
CA LEU A 132 -13.52 4.31 8.31
C LEU A 132 -14.33 4.24 9.62
N SER A 133 -15.26 3.29 9.72
CA SER A 133 -15.91 2.93 10.99
C SER A 133 -14.91 2.25 11.93
N GLN A 134 -14.13 1.31 11.40
CA GLN A 134 -13.02 0.68 12.12
C GLN A 134 -11.84 1.66 12.18
N LYS A 135 -11.30 1.87 13.37
CA LYS A 135 -10.20 2.82 13.60
C LYS A 135 -8.86 2.13 13.80
N GLU A 136 -8.86 0.87 14.13
CA GLU A 136 -7.66 0.11 14.49
C GLU A 136 -7.72 -1.31 13.95
N ILE A 137 -6.55 -1.91 13.69
CA ILE A 137 -6.35 -3.35 13.53
C ILE A 137 -5.33 -3.78 14.60
N GLY A 138 -5.76 -4.65 15.54
CA GLY A 138 -5.00 -4.84 16.77
C GLY A 138 -4.86 -3.51 17.50
N ALA A 139 -3.64 -3.09 17.82
CA ALA A 139 -3.34 -1.78 18.40
C ALA A 139 -2.97 -0.72 17.35
N ALA A 140 -2.82 -1.11 16.08
CA ALA A 140 -2.41 -0.20 15.02
C ALA A 140 -3.54 0.71 14.54
N VAL A 141 -3.30 2.01 14.53
CA VAL A 141 -4.22 3.01 13.99
C VAL A 141 -4.36 2.86 12.47
N LEU A 142 -5.60 2.96 11.96
CA LEU A 142 -5.91 2.95 10.54
C LEU A 142 -6.11 4.33 9.96
N THR A 143 -5.45 4.60 8.86
CA THR A 143 -5.71 5.76 8.02
C THR A 143 -5.98 5.33 6.59
N ALA A 144 -7.11 5.76 6.02
CA ALA A 144 -7.47 5.42 4.66
C ALA A 144 -7.61 6.67 3.79
N ALA A 145 -7.21 6.52 2.53
CA ALA A 145 -7.25 7.59 1.57
C ALA A 145 -7.77 7.10 0.21
N ARG A 146 -8.41 8.00 -0.51
CA ARG A 146 -8.70 7.89 -1.94
C ARG A 146 -8.13 9.12 -2.65
N THR A 147 -8.10 9.08 -3.96
CA THR A 147 -7.67 10.22 -4.75
C THR A 147 -8.78 10.71 -5.67
N ARG A 148 -8.70 11.96 -6.08
CA ARG A 148 -9.52 12.56 -7.12
C ARG A 148 -8.66 13.39 -8.08
N PRO A 149 -9.11 13.65 -9.31
CA PRO A 149 -8.45 14.61 -10.17
C PRO A 149 -8.34 15.98 -9.52
N PRO A 150 -7.22 16.69 -9.68
CA PRO A 150 -7.11 18.08 -9.23
C PRO A 150 -8.03 18.99 -10.07
N TYR A 151 -8.55 20.01 -9.44
CA TYR A 151 -9.18 21.12 -10.16
C TYR A 151 -8.06 22.02 -10.69
N VAL A 152 -7.90 22.06 -12.00
CA VAL A 152 -6.86 22.85 -12.67
C VAL A 152 -7.51 23.69 -13.75
N GLY A 153 -7.34 25.01 -13.66
CA GLY A 153 -7.87 25.93 -14.63
C GLY A 153 -7.91 27.36 -14.09
N GLY A 154 -8.23 28.32 -14.95
CA GLY A 154 -8.43 29.69 -14.61
C GLY A 154 -9.93 30.05 -14.47
N GLU A 155 -10.23 31.34 -14.47
CA GLU A 155 -11.57 31.90 -14.26
C GLU A 155 -12.66 31.30 -15.17
N ARG A 156 -12.29 30.84 -16.36
CA ARG A 156 -13.23 30.26 -17.34
C ARG A 156 -13.38 28.75 -17.25
N ALA A 157 -12.70 28.08 -16.29
CA ALA A 157 -12.77 26.63 -16.16
C ALA A 157 -14.14 26.18 -15.59
N VAL A 158 -14.63 25.05 -16.11
CA VAL A 158 -15.85 24.40 -15.63
C VAL A 158 -15.45 23.04 -15.02
N TYR A 159 -16.04 22.67 -13.88
CA TYR A 159 -15.69 21.45 -13.11
C TYR A 159 -16.89 20.53 -12.91
#